data_3e9f13efd30f03824be929b355d2839b
#
_entry.id   3e9f13efd30f03824be929b355d2839b
#
_cell.length_a   1.000
_cell.length_b   1.000
_cell.length_c   1.000
_cell.angle_alpha   90.00
_cell.angle_beta   90.00
_cell.angle_gamma   90.00
#
_symmetry.space_group_name_H-M   'P 1'
#
loop_
_entity.id
_entity.type
_entity.pdbx_description
1 polymer ?
#
loop_
_entity_poly.entity_id
_entity_poly.type
_entity_poly.pdbx_seq_one_letter_code
_entity_poly.pdbx_strand_id
1 'polypeptide(L)'
;AALMAENAALKEELTARRAEQQQTYVPKPLDLSEYKTRKLYIDTMLTDAGWTEGKDWQNEVELPGMPNKSEVGYADYVLYGDDGRPLAVVEAKRTCVDVAKGRQQAKLYADLLEKKYHRRPVIFLTNGFETRITDTIYPERKCAAIYSKRDLEKLFNLQSMRTSLRNVMVDRSIAGRYYQEGAIKATCDAFTRNRRKALLVMATGSGKTRTVIALCDVLLQHGWVKNILFLADRNSLVTQAKRSFVNLLPDLSVTNLCEEKDNYTAHCVFSTYQTMYNVIDSVQDESGKLFTCGHFDLVICDEAHRSVYNKYKDIFNYFDAPLVGLTATPKDEIDKNTYEIFELENGVPTYGYELAQAVKDGYLVDFLSVETKLKFIEQGIVYDDLSDEDKQIYEDTFEDENGDLAERIASSAMNEWVFNEDTIRKVLDTLMTKGIKIDYGNKLGKTIIFAKNHTHAEKILEVFHKEYPHLPGYAKVIDNYMTYAQSAIDEFSDPQKLPQIAISVDMLDTGIDVPEVLNLVFFKKVMSKAKFWQMIGRGTRLCPALLDGRDKDKFYIFDFCGNFEFFRMSKGK
;
A
#
# COMPACT_ATOMS: atom_id res chain seq x y z
N ALA A 1 22.36 41.44 19.55
CA ALA A 1 21.04 41.47 20.18
C ALA A 1 20.05 42.37 19.41
N ALA A 2 20.40 43.65 19.11
CA ALA A 2 19.53 44.60 18.39
C ALA A 2 19.08 44.08 17.00
N LEU A 3 20.03 43.60 16.17
CA LEU A 3 19.74 43.02 14.84
C LEU A 3 18.85 41.76 14.89
N MET A 4 18.96 40.95 15.95
CA MET A 4 18.09 39.76 16.14
C MET A 4 16.66 40.18 16.54
N ALA A 5 16.52 41.22 17.35
CA ALA A 5 15.20 41.75 17.72
C ALA A 5 14.50 42.40 16.51
N GLU A 6 15.24 43.15 15.68
CA GLU A 6 14.74 43.74 14.45
C GLU A 6 14.31 42.70 13.42
N ASN A 7 15.09 41.62 13.24
CA ASN A 7 14.73 40.48 12.39
C ASN A 7 13.50 39.72 12.89
N ALA A 8 13.33 39.60 14.20
CA ALA A 8 12.14 38.97 14.78
C ALA A 8 10.90 39.82 14.54
N ALA A 9 11.00 41.13 14.76
CA ALA A 9 9.90 42.10 14.51
C ALA A 9 9.50 42.12 13.02
N LEU A 10 10.47 42.13 12.09
CA LEU A 10 10.21 42.06 10.65
C LEU A 10 9.54 40.76 10.23
N LYS A 11 9.91 39.63 10.84
CA LYS A 11 9.25 38.34 10.58
C LYS A 11 7.82 38.31 11.08
N GLU A 12 7.54 38.85 12.25
CA GLU A 12 6.17 38.99 12.78
C GLU A 12 5.31 39.90 11.89
N GLU A 13 5.84 41.05 11.46
CA GLU A 13 5.12 41.94 10.56
C GLU A 13 4.83 41.30 9.21
N LEU A 14 5.80 40.57 8.61
CA LEU A 14 5.60 39.82 7.37
C LEU A 14 4.56 38.73 7.52
N THR A 15 4.55 38.05 8.67
CA THR A 15 3.58 36.97 8.95
C THR A 15 2.18 37.56 9.12
N ALA A 16 2.04 38.67 9.83
CA ALA A 16 0.78 39.40 9.99
C ALA A 16 0.23 39.90 8.64
N ARG A 17 1.07 40.52 7.80
CA ARG A 17 0.70 40.95 6.43
C ARG A 17 0.28 39.82 5.53
N ARG A 18 0.96 38.65 5.61
CA ARG A 18 0.57 37.44 4.85
C ARG A 18 -0.78 36.89 5.31
N ALA A 19 -1.02 36.84 6.63
CA ALA A 19 -2.31 36.43 7.19
C ALA A 19 -3.46 37.36 6.79
N GLU A 20 -3.23 38.68 6.79
CA GLU A 20 -4.20 39.69 6.35
C GLU A 20 -4.48 39.57 4.83
N GLN A 21 -3.46 39.36 4.02
CA GLN A 21 -3.61 39.10 2.58
C GLN A 21 -4.35 37.79 2.30
N GLN A 22 -4.13 36.72 3.08
CA GLN A 22 -4.88 35.47 2.96
C GLN A 22 -6.35 35.62 3.33
N GLN A 23 -6.68 36.48 4.33
CA GLN A 23 -8.08 36.73 4.71
C GLN A 23 -8.83 37.61 3.71
N THR A 24 -8.14 38.49 2.99
CA THR A 24 -8.74 39.39 2.00
C THR A 24 -8.68 38.88 0.57
N TYR A 25 -7.86 37.84 0.30
CA TYR A 25 -7.75 37.25 -1.03
C TYR A 25 -8.91 36.28 -1.30
N VAL A 26 -9.90 36.77 -2.00
CA VAL A 26 -10.91 35.94 -2.65
C VAL A 26 -10.39 35.59 -4.05
N PRO A 27 -9.96 34.37 -4.30
CA PRO A 27 -9.48 33.97 -5.63
C PRO A 27 -10.63 34.14 -6.62
N LYS A 28 -10.51 35.09 -7.56
CA LYS A 28 -11.44 35.16 -8.69
C LYS A 28 -11.22 33.92 -9.56
N PRO A 29 -12.28 33.20 -9.92
CA PRO A 29 -12.16 32.11 -10.86
C PRO A 29 -11.46 32.60 -12.13
N LEU A 30 -10.48 31.84 -12.62
CA LEU A 30 -9.84 32.15 -13.89
C LEU A 30 -10.85 31.96 -15.03
N ASP A 31 -11.36 33.06 -15.58
CA ASP A 31 -12.33 33.04 -16.68
C ASP A 31 -11.62 33.34 -18.00
N LEU A 32 -11.08 32.29 -18.62
CA LEU A 32 -10.52 32.35 -19.96
C LEU A 32 -11.58 31.97 -20.99
N SER A 33 -11.55 32.65 -22.14
CA SER A 33 -12.38 32.26 -23.29
C SER A 33 -12.05 30.81 -23.70
N GLU A 34 -13.00 30.13 -24.33
CA GLU A 34 -12.82 28.77 -24.81
C GLU A 34 -11.61 28.62 -25.73
N TYR A 35 -11.39 29.56 -26.62
CA TYR A 35 -10.21 29.61 -27.50
C TYR A 35 -8.89 29.68 -26.69
N LYS A 36 -8.81 30.55 -25.67
CA LYS A 36 -7.62 30.65 -24.80
C LYS A 36 -7.43 29.39 -23.95
N THR A 37 -8.52 28.79 -23.47
CA THR A 37 -8.49 27.53 -22.73
C THR A 37 -7.92 26.42 -23.60
N ARG A 38 -8.37 26.33 -24.85
CA ARG A 38 -7.83 25.35 -25.82
C ARG A 38 -6.32 25.54 -26.02
N LYS A 39 -5.90 26.74 -26.39
CA LYS A 39 -4.48 27.03 -26.71
C LYS A 39 -3.52 26.92 -25.53
N LEU A 40 -3.91 27.35 -24.35
CA LEU A 40 -3.01 27.36 -23.17
C LEU A 40 -2.98 26.06 -22.38
N TYR A 41 -4.08 25.32 -22.34
CA TYR A 41 -4.21 24.15 -21.50
C TYR A 41 -4.41 22.86 -22.27
N ILE A 42 -5.33 22.83 -23.23
CA ILE A 42 -5.72 21.58 -23.89
C ILE A 42 -4.66 21.17 -24.93
N ASP A 43 -4.17 22.10 -25.75
CA ASP A 43 -3.09 21.81 -26.70
C ASP A 43 -1.82 21.34 -25.96
N THR A 44 -1.50 21.98 -24.82
CA THR A 44 -0.37 21.57 -23.97
C THR A 44 -0.61 20.16 -23.41
N MET A 45 -1.80 19.89 -22.91
CA MET A 45 -2.17 18.57 -22.37
C MET A 45 -2.06 17.47 -23.44
N LEU A 46 -2.45 17.76 -24.68
CA LEU A 46 -2.32 16.85 -25.82
C LEU A 46 -0.83 16.61 -26.16
N THR A 47 -0.04 17.68 -26.22
CA THR A 47 1.40 17.58 -26.49
C THR A 47 2.11 16.79 -25.39
N ASP A 48 1.83 17.04 -24.12
CA ASP A 48 2.39 16.30 -22.98
C ASP A 48 1.99 14.80 -23.03
N ALA A 49 0.82 14.49 -23.56
CA ALA A 49 0.37 13.13 -23.79
C ALA A 49 0.94 12.49 -25.07
N GLY A 50 1.83 13.20 -25.79
CA GLY A 50 2.51 12.69 -26.98
C GLY A 50 1.73 12.82 -28.29
N TRP A 51 0.67 13.63 -28.34
CA TRP A 51 -0.08 13.90 -29.56
C TRP A 51 0.57 15.02 -30.37
N THR A 52 0.61 14.86 -31.71
CA THR A 52 1.20 15.84 -32.63
C THR A 52 0.12 16.58 -33.40
N GLU A 53 0.13 17.93 -33.36
CA GLU A 53 -0.81 18.79 -34.08
C GLU A 53 -0.69 18.57 -35.60
N GLY A 54 -1.83 18.49 -36.28
CA GLY A 54 -1.91 18.31 -37.71
C GLY A 54 -1.60 16.90 -38.22
N LYS A 55 -0.97 16.04 -37.40
CA LYS A 55 -0.71 14.64 -37.70
C LYS A 55 -1.71 13.73 -37.00
N ASP A 56 -1.76 13.83 -35.69
CA ASP A 56 -2.52 12.92 -34.85
C ASP A 56 -3.87 13.51 -34.42
N TRP A 57 -4.05 14.81 -34.48
CA TRP A 57 -5.31 15.48 -34.14
C TRP A 57 -5.63 16.69 -35.03
N GLN A 58 -6.93 16.96 -35.14
CA GLN A 58 -7.48 18.07 -35.90
C GLN A 58 -8.46 18.86 -35.03
N ASN A 59 -8.46 20.20 -35.23
CA ASN A 59 -9.34 21.13 -34.54
C ASN A 59 -10.56 21.44 -35.41
N GLU A 60 -11.68 21.79 -34.74
CA GLU A 60 -12.88 22.30 -35.36
C GLU A 60 -13.35 21.42 -36.54
N VAL A 61 -13.36 20.11 -36.30
CA VAL A 61 -13.71 19.13 -37.32
C VAL A 61 -15.20 19.23 -37.63
N GLU A 62 -15.50 19.52 -38.91
CA GLU A 62 -16.87 19.63 -39.40
C GLU A 62 -17.52 18.24 -39.44
N LEU A 63 -18.69 18.14 -38.82
CA LEU A 63 -19.50 16.92 -38.73
C LEU A 63 -20.91 17.19 -39.21
N PRO A 64 -21.27 16.77 -40.46
CA PRO A 64 -22.63 16.89 -40.98
C PRO A 64 -23.57 15.88 -40.32
N GLY A 65 -24.86 16.23 -40.22
CA GLY A 65 -25.90 15.41 -39.66
C GLY A 65 -26.26 15.70 -38.21
N MET A 66 -25.85 16.87 -37.71
CA MET A 66 -26.28 17.34 -36.39
C MET A 66 -27.76 17.72 -36.38
N PRO A 67 -28.50 17.47 -35.28
CA PRO A 67 -29.92 17.82 -35.15
C PRO A 67 -30.12 19.30 -34.78
N ASN A 68 -29.45 20.20 -35.51
CA ASN A 68 -29.56 21.65 -35.40
C ASN A 68 -30.02 22.24 -36.74
N LYS A 69 -30.32 23.54 -36.75
CA LYS A 69 -30.82 24.21 -37.97
C LYS A 69 -29.81 24.20 -39.15
N SER A 70 -28.52 24.15 -38.89
CA SER A 70 -27.47 24.11 -39.89
C SER A 70 -27.15 22.68 -40.36
N GLU A 71 -27.68 21.67 -39.65
CA GLU A 71 -27.35 20.25 -39.87
C GLU A 71 -25.85 19.93 -39.77
N VAL A 72 -25.07 20.86 -39.22
CA VAL A 72 -23.61 20.77 -39.09
C VAL A 72 -23.17 21.10 -37.65
N GLY A 73 -22.19 20.39 -37.17
CA GLY A 73 -21.48 20.69 -35.92
C GLY A 73 -19.97 20.72 -36.14
N TYR A 74 -19.27 21.28 -35.16
CA TYR A 74 -17.81 21.38 -35.19
C TYR A 74 -17.28 20.79 -33.86
N ALA A 75 -16.59 19.65 -33.98
CA ALA A 75 -15.94 19.05 -32.82
C ALA A 75 -14.66 19.82 -32.51
N ASP A 76 -14.47 20.25 -31.27
CA ASP A 76 -13.29 21.03 -30.85
C ASP A 76 -11.98 20.32 -31.22
N TYR A 77 -11.89 19.01 -30.92
CA TYR A 77 -10.78 18.16 -31.32
C TYR A 77 -11.26 16.75 -31.67
N VAL A 78 -10.66 16.17 -32.71
CA VAL A 78 -10.74 14.73 -33.01
C VAL A 78 -9.33 14.16 -33.03
N LEU A 79 -9.09 13.12 -32.22
CA LEU A 79 -7.80 12.44 -32.11
C LEU A 79 -7.85 11.15 -32.94
N TYR A 80 -6.84 10.94 -33.78
CA TYR A 80 -6.79 9.83 -34.75
C TYR A 80 -5.70 8.82 -34.39
N GLY A 81 -5.97 7.53 -34.60
CA GLY A 81 -4.98 6.47 -34.57
C GLY A 81 -4.13 6.41 -35.86
N ASP A 82 -3.12 5.55 -35.87
CA ASP A 82 -2.28 5.31 -37.05
C ASP A 82 -3.06 4.71 -38.22
N ASP A 83 -4.21 4.11 -37.95
CA ASP A 83 -5.15 3.58 -38.94
C ASP A 83 -6.06 4.68 -39.58
N GLY A 84 -5.87 5.93 -39.20
CA GLY A 84 -6.67 7.07 -39.66
C GLY A 84 -8.09 7.13 -39.11
N ARG A 85 -8.45 6.26 -38.17
CA ARG A 85 -9.76 6.26 -37.52
C ARG A 85 -9.74 7.06 -36.22
N PRO A 86 -10.85 7.74 -35.87
CA PRO A 86 -10.91 8.49 -34.63
C PRO A 86 -10.79 7.55 -33.40
N LEU A 87 -9.88 7.91 -32.48
CA LEU A 87 -9.72 7.30 -31.19
C LEU A 87 -10.51 8.04 -30.10
N ALA A 88 -10.54 9.38 -30.20
CA ALA A 88 -11.28 10.20 -29.25
C ALA A 88 -11.84 11.47 -29.89
N VAL A 89 -12.90 11.99 -29.27
CA VAL A 89 -13.41 13.34 -29.46
C VAL A 89 -13.27 14.10 -28.16
N VAL A 90 -12.75 15.32 -28.22
CA VAL A 90 -12.59 16.20 -27.06
C VAL A 90 -13.49 17.41 -27.22
N GLU A 91 -14.34 17.65 -26.27
CA GLU A 91 -15.17 18.85 -26.17
C GLU A 91 -14.62 19.78 -25.11
N ALA A 92 -14.28 20.97 -25.50
CA ALA A 92 -13.69 21.99 -24.64
C ALA A 92 -14.76 22.94 -24.08
N LYS A 93 -14.54 23.44 -22.89
CA LYS A 93 -15.33 24.51 -22.28
C LYS A 93 -14.42 25.57 -21.67
N ARG A 94 -14.97 26.76 -21.44
CA ARG A 94 -14.25 27.84 -20.74
C ARG A 94 -13.84 27.37 -19.35
N THR A 95 -12.74 27.89 -18.83
CA THR A 95 -12.16 27.51 -17.53
C THR A 95 -13.12 27.59 -16.34
N CYS A 96 -14.06 28.51 -16.36
CA CYS A 96 -15.07 28.69 -15.31
C CYS A 96 -16.40 27.94 -15.54
N VAL A 97 -16.50 27.15 -16.63
CA VAL A 97 -17.74 26.46 -17.01
C VAL A 97 -17.64 24.98 -16.64
N ASP A 98 -18.73 24.43 -16.11
CA ASP A 98 -18.84 22.99 -15.85
C ASP A 98 -18.72 22.22 -17.17
N VAL A 99 -17.75 21.31 -17.20
CA VAL A 99 -17.46 20.46 -18.37
C VAL A 99 -18.68 19.62 -18.80
N ALA A 100 -19.55 19.29 -17.87
CA ALA A 100 -20.76 18.50 -18.15
C ALA A 100 -21.72 19.16 -19.16
N LYS A 101 -21.63 20.48 -19.35
CA LYS A 101 -22.44 21.21 -20.34
C LYS A 101 -22.15 20.78 -21.78
N GLY A 102 -20.95 20.28 -22.08
CA GLY A 102 -20.58 19.75 -23.40
C GLY A 102 -21.01 18.29 -23.65
N ARG A 103 -21.52 17.60 -22.64
CA ARG A 103 -21.77 16.15 -22.69
C ARG A 103 -22.65 15.70 -23.85
N GLN A 104 -23.80 16.36 -24.05
CA GLN A 104 -24.73 15.98 -25.12
C GLN A 104 -24.16 16.24 -26.51
N GLN A 105 -23.45 17.34 -26.67
CA GLN A 105 -22.80 17.72 -27.92
C GLN A 105 -21.71 16.71 -28.27
N ALA A 106 -20.83 16.38 -27.35
CA ALA A 106 -19.78 15.39 -27.53
C ALA A 106 -20.32 13.98 -27.86
N LYS A 107 -21.44 13.57 -27.25
CA LYS A 107 -22.13 12.31 -27.60
C LYS A 107 -22.60 12.30 -29.04
N LEU A 108 -23.24 13.37 -29.51
CA LEU A 108 -23.70 13.49 -30.90
C LEU A 108 -22.51 13.43 -31.86
N TYR A 109 -21.40 14.10 -31.55
CA TYR A 109 -20.18 14.01 -32.37
C TYR A 109 -19.63 12.58 -32.40
N ALA A 110 -19.59 11.90 -31.27
CA ALA A 110 -19.16 10.50 -31.23
C ALA A 110 -20.08 9.58 -32.06
N ASP A 111 -21.39 9.80 -32.01
CA ASP A 111 -22.37 9.06 -32.82
C ASP A 111 -22.15 9.26 -34.32
N LEU A 112 -21.87 10.49 -34.76
CA LEU A 112 -21.59 10.82 -36.18
C LEU A 112 -20.26 10.20 -36.65
N LEU A 113 -19.23 10.28 -35.82
CA LEU A 113 -17.93 9.67 -36.09
C LEU A 113 -18.02 8.15 -36.15
N GLU A 114 -18.80 7.52 -35.26
CA GLU A 114 -19.05 6.08 -35.27
C GLU A 114 -19.73 5.64 -36.59
N LYS A 115 -20.75 6.36 -37.03
CA LYS A 115 -21.42 6.09 -38.32
C LYS A 115 -20.46 6.16 -39.50
N LYS A 116 -19.55 7.13 -39.50
CA LYS A 116 -18.60 7.36 -40.58
C LYS A 116 -17.43 6.37 -40.59
N TYR A 117 -16.88 6.05 -39.43
CA TYR A 117 -15.63 5.29 -39.30
C TYR A 117 -15.82 3.88 -38.73
N HIS A 118 -17.04 3.49 -38.35
CA HIS A 118 -17.37 2.18 -37.73
C HIS A 118 -16.57 1.88 -36.45
N ARG A 119 -16.19 2.95 -35.74
CA ARG A 119 -15.55 2.89 -34.44
C ARG A 119 -16.04 4.07 -33.60
N ARG A 120 -16.67 3.77 -32.44
CA ARG A 120 -17.10 4.78 -31.48
C ARG A 120 -15.88 5.37 -30.76
N PRO A 121 -15.58 6.67 -30.93
CA PRO A 121 -14.47 7.27 -30.21
C PRO A 121 -14.77 7.41 -28.73
N VAL A 122 -13.71 7.44 -27.91
CA VAL A 122 -13.77 7.84 -26.50
C VAL A 122 -14.11 9.33 -26.44
N ILE A 123 -14.91 9.73 -25.47
CA ILE A 123 -15.29 11.13 -25.26
C ILE A 123 -14.50 11.70 -24.10
N PHE A 124 -13.81 12.81 -24.32
CA PHE A 124 -13.25 13.65 -23.28
C PHE A 124 -13.98 14.98 -23.21
N LEU A 125 -14.33 15.39 -21.98
CA LEU A 125 -14.86 16.71 -21.67
C LEU A 125 -13.83 17.43 -20.80
N THR A 126 -13.43 18.63 -21.18
CA THR A 126 -12.41 19.37 -20.41
C THR A 126 -12.61 20.89 -20.45
N ASN A 127 -12.23 21.56 -19.36
CA ASN A 127 -12.11 23.01 -19.28
C ASN A 127 -10.66 23.45 -18.96
N GLY A 128 -9.70 22.55 -19.13
CA GLY A 128 -8.30 22.76 -18.81
C GLY A 128 -7.91 22.44 -17.36
N PHE A 129 -8.86 22.42 -16.41
CA PHE A 129 -8.65 22.09 -15.00
C PHE A 129 -9.34 20.80 -14.57
N GLU A 130 -10.50 20.55 -15.11
CA GLU A 130 -11.22 19.31 -14.94
C GLU A 130 -11.32 18.59 -16.26
N THR A 131 -10.97 17.31 -16.27
CA THR A 131 -11.13 16.43 -17.43
C THR A 131 -11.98 15.23 -17.02
N ARG A 132 -12.93 14.87 -17.87
CA ARG A 132 -13.76 13.67 -17.72
C ARG A 132 -13.65 12.80 -18.96
N ILE A 133 -13.72 11.51 -18.75
CA ILE A 133 -13.69 10.49 -19.81
C ILE A 133 -15.00 9.69 -19.80
N THR A 134 -15.50 9.39 -21.00
CA THR A 134 -16.56 8.40 -21.22
C THR A 134 -16.10 7.42 -22.28
N ASP A 135 -16.04 6.16 -21.92
CA ASP A 135 -15.77 5.07 -22.85
C ASP A 135 -16.99 4.12 -22.93
N THR A 136 -16.87 3.03 -23.68
CA THR A 136 -17.96 2.06 -23.83
C THR A 136 -18.05 1.06 -22.66
N ILE A 137 -17.10 1.10 -21.73
CA ILE A 137 -16.98 0.12 -20.63
C ILE A 137 -17.52 0.69 -19.33
N TYR A 138 -17.05 1.89 -18.98
CA TYR A 138 -17.35 2.52 -17.70
C TYR A 138 -18.17 3.80 -17.90
N PRO A 139 -19.01 4.19 -16.92
CA PRO A 139 -19.70 5.47 -16.95
C PRO A 139 -18.72 6.64 -16.93
N GLU A 140 -19.25 7.84 -17.25
CA GLU A 140 -18.47 9.08 -17.18
C GLU A 140 -17.80 9.24 -15.81
N ARG A 141 -16.50 9.56 -15.83
CA ARG A 141 -15.68 9.73 -14.64
C ARG A 141 -14.61 10.79 -14.82
N LYS A 142 -14.11 11.33 -13.73
CA LYS A 142 -12.96 12.22 -13.74
C LYS A 142 -11.69 11.45 -14.07
N CYS A 143 -10.80 12.08 -14.84
CA CYS A 143 -9.45 11.62 -15.09
C CYS A 143 -8.46 12.78 -15.00
N ALA A 144 -7.18 12.48 -14.79
CA ALA A 144 -6.16 13.51 -14.57
C ALA A 144 -5.85 14.30 -15.85
N ALA A 145 -5.90 13.66 -17.03
CA ALA A 145 -5.59 14.25 -18.32
C ALA A 145 -6.23 13.47 -19.46
N ILE A 146 -6.08 13.97 -20.68
CA ILE A 146 -6.43 13.22 -21.90
C ILE A 146 -5.42 12.08 -22.07
N TYR A 147 -5.89 10.89 -22.43
CA TYR A 147 -5.06 9.73 -22.65
C TYR A 147 -4.10 9.91 -23.82
N SER A 148 -2.94 9.28 -23.74
CA SER A 148 -2.01 9.20 -24.87
C SER A 148 -2.60 8.35 -26.01
N LYS A 149 -2.06 8.51 -27.23
CA LYS A 149 -2.41 7.69 -28.38
C LYS A 149 -2.24 6.20 -28.06
N ARG A 150 -1.10 5.84 -27.49
CA ARG A 150 -0.78 4.47 -27.07
C ARG A 150 -1.80 3.91 -26.07
N ASP A 151 -2.26 4.73 -25.12
CA ASP A 151 -3.26 4.29 -24.13
C ASP A 151 -4.63 4.06 -24.75
N LEU A 152 -5.05 4.94 -25.69
CA LEU A 152 -6.31 4.76 -26.40
C LEU A 152 -6.27 3.54 -27.33
N GLU A 153 -5.20 3.34 -28.07
CA GLU A 153 -5.02 2.15 -28.91
C GLU A 153 -5.04 0.86 -28.08
N LYS A 154 -4.34 0.87 -26.93
CA LYS A 154 -4.40 -0.23 -25.95
C LYS A 154 -5.84 -0.46 -25.47
N LEU A 155 -6.57 0.60 -25.12
CA LEU A 155 -7.96 0.52 -24.66
C LEU A 155 -8.86 -0.16 -25.70
N PHE A 156 -8.75 0.25 -26.98
CA PHE A 156 -9.52 -0.38 -28.06
C PHE A 156 -9.14 -1.83 -28.29
N ASN A 157 -7.85 -2.17 -28.21
CA ASN A 157 -7.39 -3.54 -28.31
C ASN A 157 -7.96 -4.40 -27.18
N LEU A 158 -7.91 -3.92 -25.93
CA LEU A 158 -8.51 -4.62 -24.79
C LEU A 158 -10.04 -4.77 -24.96
N GLN A 159 -10.72 -3.74 -25.42
CA GLN A 159 -12.17 -3.83 -25.69
C GLN A 159 -12.52 -4.92 -26.70
N SER A 160 -11.70 -5.09 -27.75
CA SER A 160 -11.92 -6.12 -28.77
C SER A 160 -11.61 -7.54 -28.30
N MET A 161 -10.68 -7.69 -27.35
CA MET A 161 -10.25 -8.99 -26.80
C MET A 161 -11.04 -9.40 -25.54
N ARG A 162 -11.82 -8.49 -24.99
CA ARG A 162 -12.47 -8.65 -23.69
C ARG A 162 -13.52 -9.75 -23.72
N THR A 163 -13.36 -10.71 -22.83
CA THR A 163 -14.33 -11.78 -22.61
C THR A 163 -14.98 -11.69 -21.23
N SER A 164 -16.08 -12.42 -21.03
CA SER A 164 -16.83 -12.39 -19.77
C SER A 164 -16.00 -12.92 -18.60
N LEU A 165 -16.05 -12.24 -17.45
CA LEU A 165 -15.51 -12.71 -16.18
C LEU A 165 -16.48 -13.58 -15.39
N ARG A 166 -17.64 -13.92 -15.95
CA ARG A 166 -18.58 -14.86 -15.32
C ARG A 166 -18.03 -16.28 -15.46
N ASN A 167 -18.05 -17.03 -14.37
CA ASN A 167 -17.60 -18.42 -14.33
C ASN A 167 -16.11 -18.62 -14.74
N VAL A 168 -15.26 -17.67 -14.37
CA VAL A 168 -13.82 -17.77 -14.60
C VAL A 168 -13.24 -19.01 -13.92
N MET A 169 -12.30 -19.64 -14.62
CA MET A 169 -11.49 -20.72 -14.05
C MET A 169 -10.21 -20.12 -13.48
N VAL A 170 -9.95 -20.42 -12.22
CA VAL A 170 -8.72 -19.98 -11.54
C VAL A 170 -7.68 -21.09 -11.67
N ASP A 171 -6.46 -20.74 -12.05
CA ASP A 171 -5.35 -21.68 -12.04
C ASP A 171 -5.03 -22.11 -10.60
N ARG A 172 -5.34 -23.34 -10.27
CA ARG A 172 -5.14 -23.92 -8.94
C ARG A 172 -3.68 -24.10 -8.56
N SER A 173 -2.78 -24.10 -9.51
CA SER A 173 -1.33 -24.12 -9.22
C SER A 173 -0.88 -22.79 -8.61
N ILE A 174 -1.55 -21.69 -8.98
CA ILE A 174 -1.32 -20.34 -8.43
C ILE A 174 -2.10 -20.16 -7.13
N ALA A 175 -3.43 -20.37 -7.14
CA ALA A 175 -4.33 -20.17 -6.02
C ALA A 175 -5.40 -21.27 -5.94
N GLY A 176 -5.09 -22.34 -5.22
CA GLY A 176 -5.94 -23.54 -5.17
C GLY A 176 -6.85 -23.66 -3.96
N ARG A 177 -6.84 -22.71 -3.03
CA ARG A 177 -7.70 -22.77 -1.84
C ARG A 177 -9.05 -22.11 -2.13
N TYR A 178 -10.14 -22.68 -1.62
CA TYR A 178 -11.50 -22.26 -1.92
C TYR A 178 -11.75 -20.76 -1.68
N TYR A 179 -11.19 -20.21 -0.60
CA TYR A 179 -11.35 -18.79 -0.27
C TYR A 179 -10.56 -17.87 -1.20
N GLN A 180 -9.44 -18.35 -1.76
CA GLN A 180 -8.68 -17.62 -2.77
C GLN A 180 -9.50 -17.53 -4.07
N GLU A 181 -10.08 -18.66 -4.51
CA GLU A 181 -11.02 -18.67 -5.64
C GLU A 181 -12.23 -17.77 -5.36
N GLY A 182 -12.76 -17.79 -4.12
CA GLY A 182 -13.86 -16.93 -3.68
C GLY A 182 -13.53 -15.44 -3.80
N ALA A 183 -12.33 -15.01 -3.37
CA ALA A 183 -11.87 -13.63 -3.45
C ALA A 183 -11.71 -13.16 -4.92
N ILE A 184 -11.16 -14.03 -5.79
CA ILE A 184 -11.01 -13.76 -7.21
C ILE A 184 -12.37 -13.61 -7.88
N LYS A 185 -13.30 -14.53 -7.65
CA LYS A 185 -14.66 -14.49 -8.19
C LYS A 185 -15.41 -13.25 -7.72
N ALA A 186 -15.32 -12.89 -6.44
CA ALA A 186 -15.96 -11.69 -5.91
C ALA A 186 -15.42 -10.40 -6.57
N THR A 187 -14.12 -10.34 -6.84
CA THR A 187 -13.52 -9.20 -7.57
C THR A 187 -13.98 -9.17 -9.03
N CYS A 188 -13.99 -10.31 -9.70
CA CYS A 188 -14.49 -10.44 -11.07
C CYS A 188 -15.97 -10.02 -11.17
N ASP A 189 -16.80 -10.42 -10.22
CA ASP A 189 -18.20 -10.01 -10.14
C ASP A 189 -18.36 -8.52 -9.93
N ALA A 190 -17.54 -7.91 -9.08
CA ALA A 190 -17.53 -6.46 -8.87
C ALA A 190 -17.18 -5.72 -10.17
N PHE A 191 -16.15 -6.16 -10.88
CA PHE A 191 -15.74 -5.57 -12.16
C PHE A 191 -16.80 -5.76 -13.26
N THR A 192 -17.43 -6.93 -13.32
CA THR A 192 -18.53 -7.20 -14.26
C THR A 192 -19.73 -6.28 -14.03
N ARG A 193 -19.94 -5.84 -12.79
CA ARG A 193 -20.97 -4.84 -12.42
C ARG A 193 -20.51 -3.40 -12.58
N ASN A 194 -19.43 -3.16 -13.33
CA ASN A 194 -18.82 -1.84 -13.55
C ASN A 194 -18.30 -1.15 -12.28
N ARG A 195 -18.13 -1.86 -11.18
CA ARG A 195 -17.39 -1.37 -10.03
C ARG A 195 -15.91 -1.39 -10.37
N ARG A 196 -15.20 -0.31 -10.07
CA ARG A 196 -13.78 -0.18 -10.42
C ARG A 196 -12.86 -0.38 -9.21
N LYS A 197 -13.42 -0.67 -8.05
CA LYS A 197 -12.67 -0.80 -6.80
C LYS A 197 -13.09 -2.06 -6.08
N ALA A 198 -12.12 -2.78 -5.54
CA ALA A 198 -12.31 -3.98 -4.74
C ALA A 198 -11.35 -3.97 -3.55
N LEU A 199 -11.85 -4.34 -2.37
CA LEU A 199 -11.06 -4.48 -1.14
C LEU A 199 -11.11 -5.94 -0.68
N LEU A 200 -9.94 -6.57 -0.59
CA LEU A 200 -9.78 -7.93 -0.12
C LEU A 200 -9.18 -7.91 1.29
N VAL A 201 -9.96 -8.31 2.26
CA VAL A 201 -9.56 -8.47 3.66
C VAL A 201 -9.18 -9.93 3.87
N MET A 202 -7.89 -10.21 3.98
CA MET A 202 -7.40 -11.58 4.10
C MET A 202 -6.33 -11.66 5.18
N ALA A 203 -6.46 -12.59 6.10
CA ALA A 203 -5.51 -12.79 7.19
C ALA A 203 -4.05 -12.91 6.69
N THR A 204 -3.11 -12.44 7.48
CA THR A 204 -1.69 -12.67 7.22
C THR A 204 -1.43 -14.17 7.16
N GLY A 205 -0.74 -14.62 6.12
CA GLY A 205 -0.49 -16.05 5.96
C GLY A 205 -1.50 -16.80 5.10
N SER A 206 -2.65 -16.21 4.78
CA SER A 206 -3.66 -16.85 3.93
C SER A 206 -3.30 -16.89 2.44
N GLY A 207 -2.21 -16.22 2.02
CA GLY A 207 -1.76 -16.22 0.63
C GLY A 207 -2.34 -15.07 -0.21
N LYS A 208 -2.48 -13.87 0.36
CA LYS A 208 -2.91 -12.65 -0.35
C LYS A 208 -2.21 -12.44 -1.68
N THR A 209 -0.88 -12.53 -1.68
CA THR A 209 -0.06 -12.34 -2.90
C THR A 209 -0.42 -13.36 -3.98
N ARG A 210 -0.56 -14.65 -3.63
CA ARG A 210 -0.98 -15.70 -4.59
C ARG A 210 -2.38 -15.44 -5.14
N THR A 211 -3.30 -14.99 -4.29
CA THR A 211 -4.67 -14.64 -4.69
C THR A 211 -4.67 -13.54 -5.74
N VAL A 212 -3.87 -12.49 -5.53
CA VAL A 212 -3.76 -11.37 -6.48
C VAL A 212 -3.05 -11.77 -7.76
N ILE A 213 -2.02 -12.61 -7.69
CA ILE A 213 -1.34 -13.14 -8.90
C ILE A 213 -2.34 -13.92 -9.76
N ALA A 214 -3.14 -14.80 -9.15
CA ALA A 214 -4.17 -15.54 -9.88
C ALA A 214 -5.29 -14.63 -10.41
N LEU A 215 -5.65 -13.57 -9.69
CA LEU A 215 -6.57 -12.55 -10.21
C LEU A 215 -5.98 -11.85 -11.44
N CYS A 216 -4.71 -11.46 -11.40
CA CYS A 216 -4.02 -10.86 -12.55
C CYS A 216 -4.00 -11.82 -13.74
N ASP A 217 -3.71 -13.09 -13.53
CA ASP A 217 -3.75 -14.12 -14.57
C ASP A 217 -5.12 -14.19 -15.24
N VAL A 218 -6.20 -14.29 -14.46
CA VAL A 218 -7.57 -14.29 -14.96
C VAL A 218 -7.88 -13.02 -15.78
N LEU A 219 -7.52 -11.84 -15.28
CA LEU A 219 -7.81 -10.57 -15.95
C LEU A 219 -6.99 -10.40 -17.24
N LEU A 220 -5.74 -10.87 -17.27
CA LEU A 220 -4.88 -10.89 -18.46
C LEU A 220 -5.44 -11.83 -19.52
N GLN A 221 -5.78 -13.08 -19.17
CA GLN A 221 -6.33 -14.07 -20.08
C GLN A 221 -7.67 -13.66 -20.70
N HIS A 222 -8.48 -12.91 -19.94
CA HIS A 222 -9.79 -12.44 -20.39
C HIS A 222 -9.76 -11.06 -21.07
N GLY A 223 -8.57 -10.48 -21.34
CA GLY A 223 -8.42 -9.21 -22.05
C GLY A 223 -8.92 -7.99 -21.26
N TRP A 224 -8.97 -8.07 -19.93
CA TRP A 224 -9.39 -6.94 -19.10
C TRP A 224 -8.24 -6.02 -18.73
N VAL A 225 -7.03 -6.54 -18.64
CA VAL A 225 -5.83 -5.79 -18.31
C VAL A 225 -4.66 -6.20 -19.20
N LYS A 226 -3.75 -5.27 -19.41
CA LYS A 226 -2.46 -5.49 -20.07
C LYS A 226 -1.32 -4.97 -19.20
N ASN A 227 -1.47 -3.76 -18.66
CA ASN A 227 -0.46 -3.12 -17.82
C ASN A 227 -0.95 -3.03 -16.38
N ILE A 228 -0.15 -3.54 -15.45
CA ILE A 228 -0.45 -3.66 -14.02
C ILE A 228 0.55 -2.83 -13.22
N LEU A 229 0.07 -2.08 -12.23
CA LEU A 229 0.90 -1.43 -11.21
C LEU A 229 0.68 -2.11 -9.87
N PHE A 230 1.76 -2.59 -9.27
CA PHE A 230 1.75 -3.14 -7.91
C PHE A 230 2.48 -2.18 -6.96
N LEU A 231 1.79 -1.73 -5.92
CA LEU A 231 2.30 -0.79 -4.93
C LEU A 231 2.38 -1.42 -3.55
N ALA A 232 3.53 -1.24 -2.89
CA ALA A 232 3.73 -1.63 -1.49
C ALA A 232 4.47 -0.53 -0.72
N ASP A 233 4.46 -0.60 0.60
CA ASP A 233 5.05 0.42 1.46
C ASP A 233 6.60 0.38 1.46
N ARG A 234 7.19 -0.81 1.30
CA ARG A 234 8.64 -1.03 1.44
C ARG A 234 9.22 -1.81 0.26
N ASN A 235 10.49 -1.51 -0.08
CA ASN A 235 11.18 -2.17 -1.18
C ASN A 235 11.30 -3.70 -0.98
N SER A 236 11.48 -4.19 0.24
CA SER A 236 11.51 -5.63 0.54
C SER A 236 10.20 -6.34 0.15
N LEU A 237 9.04 -5.70 0.38
CA LEU A 237 7.74 -6.23 -0.03
C LEU A 237 7.58 -6.18 -1.55
N VAL A 238 8.03 -5.11 -2.18
CA VAL A 238 8.06 -4.95 -3.65
C VAL A 238 8.88 -6.07 -4.29
N THR A 239 10.10 -6.29 -3.80
CA THR A 239 11.01 -7.34 -4.31
C THR A 239 10.42 -8.75 -4.10
N GLN A 240 9.83 -9.02 -2.93
CA GLN A 240 9.17 -10.29 -2.65
C GLN A 240 7.96 -10.54 -3.56
N ALA A 241 7.11 -9.51 -3.76
CA ALA A 241 5.99 -9.61 -4.67
C ALA A 241 6.45 -9.85 -6.11
N LYS A 242 7.45 -9.09 -6.62
CA LYS A 242 8.05 -9.30 -7.94
C LYS A 242 8.53 -10.74 -8.11
N ARG A 243 9.30 -11.29 -7.15
CA ARG A 243 9.77 -12.68 -7.19
C ARG A 243 8.61 -13.68 -7.29
N SER A 244 7.54 -13.46 -6.54
CA SER A 244 6.35 -14.33 -6.58
C SER A 244 5.66 -14.27 -7.94
N PHE A 245 5.54 -13.09 -8.56
CA PHE A 245 4.99 -12.92 -9.90
C PHE A 245 5.86 -13.63 -10.96
N VAL A 246 7.17 -13.43 -10.93
CA VAL A 246 8.11 -14.11 -11.85
C VAL A 246 7.97 -15.63 -11.77
N ASN A 247 7.84 -16.17 -10.56
CA ASN A 247 7.75 -17.61 -10.37
C ASN A 247 6.40 -18.21 -10.82
N LEU A 248 5.31 -17.45 -10.68
CA LEU A 248 3.95 -17.96 -10.92
C LEU A 248 3.37 -17.50 -12.27
N LEU A 249 3.88 -16.41 -12.84
CA LEU A 249 3.52 -15.88 -14.16
C LEU A 249 4.81 -15.58 -14.96
N PRO A 250 5.58 -16.60 -15.37
CA PRO A 250 6.90 -16.43 -15.98
C PRO A 250 6.86 -15.69 -17.32
N ASP A 251 5.73 -15.72 -18.04
CA ASP A 251 5.56 -15.03 -19.33
C ASP A 251 5.22 -13.54 -19.18
N LEU A 252 4.92 -13.08 -17.96
CA LEU A 252 4.62 -11.67 -17.70
C LEU A 252 5.93 -10.88 -17.53
N SER A 253 6.15 -9.87 -18.37
CA SER A 253 7.28 -8.96 -18.19
C SER A 253 7.09 -8.10 -16.94
N VAL A 254 8.10 -8.07 -16.08
CA VAL A 254 8.05 -7.39 -14.78
C VAL A 254 9.26 -6.49 -14.56
N THR A 255 9.07 -5.38 -13.84
CA THR A 255 10.16 -4.49 -13.41
C THR A 255 9.92 -3.99 -11.99
N ASN A 256 11.00 -3.73 -11.24
CA ASN A 256 10.96 -3.06 -9.95
C ASN A 256 11.61 -1.67 -10.08
N LEU A 257 10.81 -0.62 -10.08
CA LEU A 257 11.29 0.76 -10.22
C LEU A 257 12.19 1.24 -9.08
N CYS A 258 12.21 0.54 -7.95
CA CYS A 258 13.13 0.86 -6.86
C CYS A 258 14.56 0.42 -7.16
N GLU A 259 14.74 -0.57 -8.03
CA GLU A 259 16.03 -1.18 -8.40
C GLU A 259 16.42 -0.82 -9.85
N GLU A 260 15.48 -0.94 -10.77
CA GLU A 260 15.67 -0.78 -12.22
C GLU A 260 15.00 0.53 -12.69
N LYS A 261 15.64 1.67 -12.47
CA LYS A 261 15.06 2.99 -12.72
C LYS A 261 14.80 3.32 -14.19
N ASP A 262 15.33 2.53 -15.11
CA ASP A 262 15.29 2.82 -16.55
C ASP A 262 14.41 1.83 -17.36
N ASN A 263 13.80 0.83 -16.69
CA ASN A 263 12.95 -0.15 -17.37
C ASN A 263 11.46 0.13 -17.14
N TYR A 264 10.88 0.97 -17.98
CA TYR A 264 9.48 1.39 -17.89
C TYR A 264 8.54 0.64 -18.84
N THR A 265 9.05 -0.30 -19.64
CA THR A 265 8.27 -0.97 -20.70
C THR A 265 7.60 -2.26 -20.29
N ALA A 266 7.88 -2.74 -19.07
CA ALA A 266 7.29 -3.97 -18.55
C ALA A 266 5.77 -3.86 -18.35
N HIS A 267 5.07 -4.96 -18.57
CA HIS A 267 3.62 -5.03 -18.38
C HIS A 267 3.20 -5.06 -16.90
N CYS A 268 4.06 -5.49 -16.00
CA CYS A 268 3.81 -5.37 -14.57
C CYS A 268 4.93 -4.56 -13.90
N VAL A 269 4.58 -3.42 -13.37
CA VAL A 269 5.48 -2.48 -12.70
C VAL A 269 5.29 -2.60 -11.21
N PHE A 270 6.37 -2.90 -10.51
CA PHE A 270 6.43 -2.96 -9.06
C PHE A 270 7.11 -1.71 -8.52
N SER A 271 6.53 -1.07 -7.52
CA SER A 271 7.10 0.14 -6.92
C SER A 271 6.69 0.31 -5.46
N THR A 272 7.47 1.05 -4.70
CA THR A 272 6.93 1.63 -3.47
C THR A 272 6.04 2.83 -3.81
N TYR A 273 5.12 3.14 -2.90
CA TYR A 273 4.28 4.34 -3.04
C TYR A 273 5.13 5.60 -3.21
N GLN A 274 6.22 5.74 -2.43
CA GLN A 274 7.10 6.90 -2.49
C GLN A 274 7.84 7.00 -3.82
N THR A 275 8.36 5.90 -4.34
CA THR A 275 9.05 5.88 -5.64
C THR A 275 8.09 6.24 -6.76
N MET A 276 6.90 5.64 -6.79
CA MET A 276 5.89 5.95 -7.81
C MET A 276 5.44 7.41 -7.73
N TYR A 277 5.20 7.94 -6.53
CA TYR A 277 4.84 9.35 -6.34
C TYR A 277 5.88 10.30 -6.94
N ASN A 278 7.17 9.97 -6.83
CA ASN A 278 8.26 10.79 -7.35
C ASN A 278 8.40 10.72 -8.88
N VAL A 279 7.95 9.62 -9.52
CA VAL A 279 8.16 9.42 -10.97
C VAL A 279 6.92 9.65 -11.83
N ILE A 280 5.75 9.79 -11.20
CA ILE A 280 4.46 9.84 -11.90
C ILE A 280 4.38 10.90 -13.00
N ASP A 281 5.03 12.05 -12.82
CA ASP A 281 5.05 13.17 -13.75
C ASP A 281 6.45 13.49 -14.33
N SER A 282 7.49 12.82 -13.86
CA SER A 282 8.87 13.21 -14.13
C SER A 282 9.53 12.43 -15.26
N VAL A 283 9.02 11.25 -15.59
CA VAL A 283 9.64 10.37 -16.58
C VAL A 283 9.05 10.63 -17.95
N GLN A 284 9.90 11.08 -18.87
CA GLN A 284 9.52 11.42 -20.25
C GLN A 284 10.52 10.81 -21.23
N ASP A 285 10.05 10.52 -22.44
CA ASP A 285 10.83 10.19 -23.62
C ASP A 285 10.48 11.14 -24.78
N GLU A 286 11.00 10.87 -25.99
CA GLU A 286 10.72 11.68 -27.20
C GLU A 286 9.23 11.71 -27.57
N SER A 287 8.43 10.76 -27.09
CA SER A 287 6.99 10.64 -27.35
C SER A 287 6.10 11.23 -26.23
N GLY A 288 6.68 11.81 -25.17
CA GLY A 288 5.98 12.39 -24.04
C GLY A 288 6.16 11.64 -22.72
N LYS A 289 5.17 11.73 -21.80
CA LYS A 289 5.22 11.06 -20.50
C LYS A 289 5.14 9.55 -20.67
N LEU A 290 6.07 8.82 -20.02
CA LEU A 290 6.08 7.35 -20.04
C LEU A 290 4.90 6.75 -19.24
N PHE A 291 4.59 7.33 -18.10
CA PHE A 291 3.43 6.95 -17.30
C PHE A 291 2.31 7.98 -17.45
N THR A 292 1.60 7.90 -18.58
CA THR A 292 0.37 8.67 -18.79
C THR A 292 -0.76 8.17 -17.89
N CYS A 293 -1.79 8.97 -17.67
CA CYS A 293 -2.89 8.63 -16.75
C CYS A 293 -3.66 7.36 -17.16
N GLY A 294 -3.65 6.97 -18.42
CA GLY A 294 -4.23 5.73 -18.96
C GLY A 294 -3.24 4.57 -19.09
N HIS A 295 -1.99 4.70 -18.61
CA HIS A 295 -0.95 3.71 -18.81
C HIS A 295 -1.27 2.36 -18.16
N PHE A 296 -1.75 2.34 -16.92
CA PHE A 296 -2.12 1.12 -16.22
C PHE A 296 -3.60 0.80 -16.37
N ASP A 297 -3.90 -0.50 -16.45
CA ASP A 297 -5.25 -1.04 -16.55
C ASP A 297 -5.73 -1.64 -15.23
N LEU A 298 -4.81 -1.80 -14.26
CA LEU A 298 -5.06 -2.27 -12.90
C LEU A 298 -4.00 -1.71 -11.97
N VAL A 299 -4.44 -1.18 -10.83
CA VAL A 299 -3.57 -0.80 -9.71
C VAL A 299 -3.86 -1.71 -8.53
N ILE A 300 -2.82 -2.32 -7.99
CA ILE A 300 -2.88 -3.18 -6.80
C ILE A 300 -2.18 -2.45 -5.66
N CYS A 301 -2.88 -2.29 -4.55
CA CYS A 301 -2.39 -1.68 -3.33
C CYS A 301 -2.23 -2.73 -2.25
N ASP A 302 -1.00 -3.05 -1.89
CA ASP A 302 -0.76 -3.84 -0.68
C ASP A 302 -0.82 -2.92 0.55
N GLU A 303 -1.39 -3.44 1.63
CA GLU A 303 -1.69 -2.69 2.87
C GLU A 303 -2.57 -1.44 2.62
N ALA A 304 -3.70 -1.66 1.96
CA ALA A 304 -4.66 -0.64 1.59
C ALA A 304 -5.40 -0.07 2.82
N HIS A 305 -4.78 0.88 3.51
CA HIS A 305 -5.37 1.60 4.63
C HIS A 305 -5.24 3.11 4.46
N ARG A 306 -6.08 3.87 5.18
CA ARG A 306 -6.26 5.32 5.04
C ARG A 306 -4.96 6.14 5.03
N SER A 307 -4.00 5.81 5.89
CA SER A 307 -2.75 6.58 6.00
C SER A 307 -1.95 6.56 4.70
N VAL A 308 -1.89 5.42 4.02
CA VAL A 308 -1.25 5.27 2.71
C VAL A 308 -2.02 6.06 1.66
N TYR A 309 -3.34 5.91 1.62
CA TYR A 309 -4.16 6.63 0.64
C TYR A 309 -4.05 8.15 0.79
N ASN A 310 -4.18 8.68 2.02
CA ASN A 310 -4.11 10.13 2.24
C ASN A 310 -2.75 10.72 1.87
N LYS A 311 -1.67 9.99 2.14
CA LYS A 311 -0.30 10.42 1.82
C LYS A 311 -0.01 10.39 0.32
N TYR A 312 -0.53 9.40 -0.39
CA TYR A 312 -0.23 9.15 -1.81
C TYR A 312 -1.46 9.28 -2.71
N LYS A 313 -2.43 10.10 -2.29
CA LYS A 313 -3.70 10.32 -3.00
C LYS A 313 -3.51 10.69 -4.48
N ASP A 314 -2.45 11.41 -4.80
CA ASP A 314 -2.18 11.87 -6.15
C ASP A 314 -1.89 10.71 -7.12
N ILE A 315 -1.30 9.61 -6.66
CA ILE A 315 -1.11 8.40 -7.47
C ILE A 315 -2.48 7.86 -7.92
N PHE A 316 -3.42 7.74 -6.97
CA PHE A 316 -4.75 7.18 -7.23
C PHE A 316 -5.67 8.12 -8.01
N ASN A 317 -5.44 9.42 -7.92
CA ASN A 317 -6.14 10.42 -8.73
C ASN A 317 -5.56 10.54 -10.14
N TYR A 318 -4.27 10.23 -10.31
CA TYR A 318 -3.58 10.32 -11.58
C TYR A 318 -3.93 9.15 -12.50
N PHE A 319 -3.75 7.91 -12.04
CA PHE A 319 -4.02 6.74 -12.87
C PHE A 319 -5.51 6.40 -12.90
N ASP A 320 -6.10 6.48 -14.09
CA ASP A 320 -7.50 6.08 -14.32
C ASP A 320 -7.62 4.57 -14.53
N ALA A 321 -7.37 3.81 -13.49
CA ALA A 321 -7.39 2.35 -13.50
C ALA A 321 -8.28 1.78 -12.38
N PRO A 322 -8.88 0.59 -12.58
CA PRO A 322 -9.44 -0.19 -11.48
C PRO A 322 -8.43 -0.42 -10.36
N LEU A 323 -8.90 -0.41 -9.12
CA LEU A 323 -8.10 -0.49 -7.91
C LEU A 323 -8.46 -1.74 -7.10
N VAL A 324 -7.47 -2.55 -6.79
CA VAL A 324 -7.59 -3.69 -5.87
C VAL A 324 -6.75 -3.43 -4.62
N GLY A 325 -7.40 -3.28 -3.49
CA GLY A 325 -6.74 -3.13 -2.19
C GLY A 325 -6.62 -4.47 -1.47
N LEU A 326 -5.47 -4.71 -0.85
CA LEU A 326 -5.20 -5.84 0.02
C LEU A 326 -4.95 -5.36 1.43
N THR A 327 -5.52 -6.01 2.42
CA THR A 327 -5.21 -5.74 3.83
C THR A 327 -5.37 -7.00 4.67
N ALA A 328 -4.55 -7.08 5.72
CA ALA A 328 -4.70 -8.11 6.75
C ALA A 328 -5.49 -7.62 7.98
N THR A 329 -5.80 -6.32 8.03
CA THR A 329 -6.59 -5.74 9.12
C THR A 329 -8.00 -6.33 9.09
N PRO A 330 -8.52 -6.87 10.23
CA PRO A 330 -9.88 -7.38 10.29
C PRO A 330 -10.92 -6.34 9.85
N LYS A 331 -11.98 -6.79 9.18
CA LYS A 331 -12.99 -5.91 8.56
C LYS A 331 -13.61 -4.89 9.52
N ASP A 332 -13.86 -5.30 10.77
CA ASP A 332 -14.48 -4.45 11.79
C ASP A 332 -13.49 -3.42 12.40
N GLU A 333 -12.21 -3.52 12.04
CA GLU A 333 -11.13 -2.65 12.50
C GLU A 333 -10.59 -1.73 11.43
N ILE A 334 -11.05 -1.90 10.20
CA ILE A 334 -10.72 -1.02 9.08
C ILE A 334 -11.44 0.32 9.28
N ASP A 335 -10.68 1.41 9.15
CA ASP A 335 -11.23 2.77 9.21
C ASP A 335 -12.35 2.95 8.18
N LYS A 336 -13.46 3.56 8.60
CA LYS A 336 -14.61 3.89 7.74
C LYS A 336 -14.20 4.58 6.45
N ASN A 337 -13.22 5.48 6.51
CA ASN A 337 -12.73 6.20 5.33
C ASN A 337 -12.04 5.29 4.32
N THR A 338 -11.45 4.16 4.74
CA THR A 338 -10.91 3.17 3.81
C THR A 338 -12.04 2.53 3.00
N TYR A 339 -13.16 2.19 3.62
CA TYR A 339 -14.34 1.69 2.90
C TYR A 339 -14.90 2.73 1.92
N GLU A 340 -14.94 4.01 2.30
CA GLU A 340 -15.35 5.11 1.41
C GLU A 340 -14.42 5.25 0.19
N ILE A 341 -13.10 5.10 0.37
CA ILE A 341 -12.12 5.10 -0.73
C ILE A 341 -12.43 4.00 -1.75
N PHE A 342 -12.81 2.82 -1.27
CA PHE A 342 -13.16 1.67 -2.11
C PHE A 342 -14.64 1.66 -2.52
N GLU A 343 -15.39 2.71 -2.20
CA GLU A 343 -16.82 2.85 -2.53
C GLU A 343 -17.66 1.67 -1.99
N LEU A 344 -17.33 1.22 -0.78
CA LEU A 344 -17.95 0.09 -0.09
C LEU A 344 -18.70 0.56 1.16
N GLU A 345 -19.69 -0.21 1.56
CA GLU A 345 -20.37 -0.06 2.84
C GLU A 345 -19.41 -0.40 3.98
N ASN A 346 -19.48 0.38 5.08
CA ASN A 346 -18.62 0.18 6.23
C ASN A 346 -18.77 -1.24 6.82
N GLY A 347 -17.65 -1.92 7.03
CA GLY A 347 -17.61 -3.31 7.52
C GLY A 347 -17.89 -4.37 6.45
N VAL A 348 -18.16 -3.99 5.19
CA VAL A 348 -18.48 -4.92 4.10
C VAL A 348 -17.42 -4.83 2.98
N PRO A 349 -16.29 -5.53 3.10
CA PRO A 349 -15.29 -5.60 2.03
C PRO A 349 -15.84 -6.37 0.82
N THR A 350 -15.17 -6.26 -0.33
CA THR A 350 -15.51 -7.08 -1.51
C THR A 350 -15.42 -8.57 -1.20
N TYR A 351 -14.38 -8.95 -0.41
CA TYR A 351 -14.25 -10.30 0.13
C TYR A 351 -13.50 -10.26 1.47
N GLY A 352 -13.94 -11.09 2.42
CA GLY A 352 -13.34 -11.22 3.75
C GLY A 352 -12.98 -12.66 4.10
N TYR A 353 -11.71 -12.89 4.51
CA TYR A 353 -11.23 -14.17 5.05
C TYR A 353 -10.29 -13.90 6.22
N GLU A 354 -10.85 -13.89 7.40
CA GLU A 354 -10.17 -13.49 8.63
C GLU A 354 -9.49 -14.65 9.35
N LEU A 355 -8.60 -14.35 10.30
CA LEU A 355 -7.81 -15.34 11.02
C LEU A 355 -8.67 -16.43 11.69
N ALA A 356 -9.76 -16.05 12.36
CA ALA A 356 -10.64 -17.01 13.04
C ALA A 356 -11.22 -18.06 12.07
N GLN A 357 -11.62 -17.64 10.87
CA GLN A 357 -12.12 -18.56 9.85
C GLN A 357 -10.98 -19.41 9.29
N ALA A 358 -9.81 -18.84 9.06
CA ALA A 358 -8.65 -19.55 8.53
C ALA A 358 -8.13 -20.62 9.50
N VAL A 359 -8.18 -20.35 10.80
CA VAL A 359 -7.87 -21.34 11.86
C VAL A 359 -8.91 -22.45 11.89
N LYS A 360 -10.20 -22.09 11.87
CA LYS A 360 -11.30 -23.08 11.82
C LYS A 360 -11.21 -24.01 10.63
N ASP A 361 -10.80 -23.49 9.48
CA ASP A 361 -10.62 -24.25 8.23
C ASP A 361 -9.31 -25.04 8.20
N GLY A 362 -8.42 -24.88 9.18
CA GLY A 362 -7.14 -25.57 9.27
C GLY A 362 -6.07 -25.05 8.30
N TYR A 363 -6.19 -23.83 7.80
CA TYR A 363 -5.19 -23.20 6.92
C TYR A 363 -4.18 -22.31 7.64
N LEU A 364 -4.49 -21.91 8.88
CA LEU A 364 -3.59 -21.17 9.78
C LEU A 364 -3.68 -21.75 11.18
N VAL A 365 -2.68 -21.49 12.01
CA VAL A 365 -2.67 -21.87 13.43
C VAL A 365 -3.04 -20.67 14.32
N ASP A 366 -3.68 -20.96 15.45
CA ASP A 366 -4.03 -19.97 16.45
C ASP A 366 -2.86 -19.65 17.38
N PHE A 367 -2.98 -18.58 18.13
CA PHE A 367 -2.00 -18.19 19.12
C PHE A 367 -2.53 -18.38 20.55
N LEU A 368 -1.59 -18.54 21.48
CA LEU A 368 -1.86 -18.48 22.90
C LEU A 368 -1.00 -17.37 23.51
N SER A 369 -1.64 -16.40 24.13
CA SER A 369 -0.94 -15.36 24.87
C SER A 369 -0.46 -15.92 26.21
N VAL A 370 0.86 -15.90 26.42
CA VAL A 370 1.45 -16.22 27.72
C VAL A 370 1.41 -14.95 28.56
N GLU A 371 0.69 -14.99 29.67
CA GLU A 371 0.63 -13.84 30.58
C GLU A 371 2.00 -13.56 31.17
N THR A 372 2.50 -12.37 30.88
CA THR A 372 3.80 -11.89 31.33
C THR A 372 3.63 -10.45 31.81
N LYS A 373 3.21 -10.29 33.04
CA LYS A 373 3.11 -8.96 33.64
C LYS A 373 4.42 -8.64 34.36
N LEU A 374 5.10 -7.62 33.85
CA LEU A 374 6.23 -7.03 34.56
C LEU A 374 5.65 -6.11 35.64
N LYS A 375 5.97 -6.39 36.93
CA LYS A 375 5.42 -5.65 38.06
C LYS A 375 5.53 -4.14 37.95
N PHE A 376 6.58 -3.65 37.31
CA PHE A 376 6.79 -2.21 37.16
C PHE A 376 5.85 -1.56 36.13
N ILE A 377 5.32 -2.30 35.13
CA ILE A 377 4.33 -1.78 34.21
C ILE A 377 3.00 -1.49 34.90
N GLU A 378 2.67 -2.26 35.96
CA GLU A 378 1.44 -2.05 36.74
C GLU A 378 1.63 -1.04 37.86
N GLN A 379 2.77 -1.05 38.52
CA GLN A 379 2.99 -0.34 39.80
C GLN A 379 3.86 0.93 39.64
N GLY A 380 4.48 1.16 38.46
CA GLY A 380 5.53 2.17 38.31
C GLY A 380 6.88 1.70 38.82
N ILE A 381 7.91 2.49 38.61
CA ILE A 381 9.26 2.23 39.13
C ILE A 381 9.42 3.02 40.45
N VAL A 382 9.86 2.35 41.48
CA VAL A 382 10.25 2.98 42.73
C VAL A 382 11.78 2.96 42.79
N TYR A 383 12.39 4.12 42.92
CA TYR A 383 13.85 4.29 42.90
C TYR A 383 14.59 3.36 43.89
N ASP A 384 14.04 3.20 45.10
CA ASP A 384 14.65 2.39 46.15
C ASP A 384 14.72 0.88 45.83
N ASP A 385 13.83 0.40 44.94
CA ASP A 385 13.75 -1.01 44.55
C ASP A 385 14.70 -1.38 43.39
N LEU A 386 15.47 -0.40 42.86
CA LEU A 386 16.38 -0.58 41.72
C LEU A 386 17.76 -1.08 42.19
N SER A 387 18.45 -1.83 41.31
CA SER A 387 19.87 -2.14 41.45
C SER A 387 20.74 -0.88 41.39
N ASP A 388 21.97 -0.92 41.89
CA ASP A 388 22.87 0.24 41.88
C ASP A 388 23.18 0.71 40.42
N GLU A 389 23.26 -0.21 39.46
CA GLU A 389 23.47 0.09 38.05
C GLU A 389 22.24 0.74 37.44
N ASP A 390 21.04 0.28 37.79
CA ASP A 390 19.78 0.83 37.32
C ASP A 390 19.44 2.18 37.94
N LYS A 391 19.90 2.45 39.19
CA LYS A 391 19.79 3.76 39.83
C LYS A 391 20.55 4.83 39.09
N GLN A 392 21.72 4.51 38.55
CA GLN A 392 22.54 5.45 37.80
C GLN A 392 21.85 5.81 36.45
N ILE A 393 21.26 4.82 35.77
CA ILE A 393 20.47 5.06 34.55
C ILE A 393 19.21 5.86 34.85
N TYR A 394 18.59 5.63 35.99
CA TYR A 394 17.42 6.36 36.46
C TYR A 394 17.76 7.83 36.75
N GLU A 395 18.89 8.09 37.43
CA GLU A 395 19.41 9.42 37.71
C GLU A 395 19.70 10.18 36.40
N ASP A 396 20.44 9.57 35.48
CA ASP A 396 20.80 10.15 34.19
C ASP A 396 19.56 10.45 33.28
N THR A 397 18.44 9.73 33.52
CA THR A 397 17.25 9.84 32.67
C THR A 397 16.17 10.76 33.23
N PHE A 398 16.06 10.85 34.58
CA PHE A 398 14.93 11.46 35.28
C PHE A 398 15.32 12.52 36.32
N GLU A 399 16.61 12.88 36.41
CA GLU A 399 17.06 14.02 37.16
C GLU A 399 16.61 15.32 36.49
N ASP A 400 15.99 16.23 37.25
CA ASP A 400 15.58 17.52 36.73
C ASP A 400 16.75 18.54 36.72
N GLU A 401 16.51 19.72 36.13
CA GLU A 401 17.52 20.79 36.07
C GLU A 401 18.06 21.25 37.45
N ASN A 402 17.41 20.86 38.56
CA ASN A 402 17.80 21.19 39.91
C ASN A 402 18.48 20.03 40.63
N GLY A 403 18.60 18.85 40.03
CA GLY A 403 19.14 17.64 40.61
C GLY A 403 18.12 16.86 41.47
N ASP A 404 16.83 17.15 41.34
CA ASP A 404 15.79 16.44 42.05
C ASP A 404 15.30 15.21 41.26
N LEU A 405 15.24 14.05 41.94
CA LEU A 405 14.77 12.79 41.36
C LEU A 405 13.32 12.50 41.80
N ALA A 406 12.51 12.05 40.86
CA ALA A 406 11.18 11.56 41.20
C ALA A 406 11.26 10.23 41.94
N GLU A 407 10.74 10.16 43.18
CA GLU A 407 10.67 8.92 43.97
C GLU A 407 9.93 7.78 43.28
N ARG A 408 9.03 8.12 42.35
CA ARG A 408 8.21 7.17 41.59
C ARG A 408 7.85 7.71 40.22
N ILE A 409 8.08 6.90 39.20
CA ILE A 409 7.65 7.20 37.82
C ILE A 409 6.35 6.46 37.52
N ALA A 410 5.36 7.20 37.02
CA ALA A 410 4.10 6.65 36.57
C ALA A 410 4.29 5.73 35.36
N SER A 411 3.47 4.69 35.23
CA SER A 411 3.50 3.72 34.14
C SER A 411 3.43 4.32 32.73
N SER A 412 2.96 5.57 32.58
CA SER A 412 2.93 6.29 31.31
C SER A 412 4.30 6.82 30.82
N ALA A 413 5.24 7.08 31.74
CA ALA A 413 6.59 7.55 31.45
C ALA A 413 7.59 6.41 31.15
N MET A 414 7.16 5.16 31.31
CA MET A 414 8.00 3.96 31.29
C MET A 414 8.45 3.47 29.93
N ASN A 415 8.01 4.10 28.84
CA ASN A 415 8.48 3.75 27.51
C ASN A 415 10.01 3.90 27.31
N GLU A 416 10.68 4.59 28.22
CA GLU A 416 12.14 4.80 28.20
C GLU A 416 12.88 3.73 29.04
N TRP A 417 12.21 3.12 30.03
CA TRP A 417 12.81 2.15 30.95
C TRP A 417 12.86 0.69 30.43
N VAL A 418 12.29 0.42 29.29
CA VAL A 418 12.33 -0.91 28.63
C VAL A 418 13.77 -1.36 28.30
N PHE A 419 14.75 -0.46 28.44
CA PHE A 419 16.18 -0.70 28.22
C PHE A 419 16.94 -1.22 29.44
N ASN A 420 16.29 -1.33 30.59
CA ASN A 420 16.91 -1.81 31.83
C ASN A 420 17.37 -3.27 31.68
N GLU A 421 18.61 -3.57 32.08
CA GLU A 421 19.23 -4.89 31.94
C GLU A 421 18.45 -5.97 32.67
N ASP A 422 17.98 -5.69 33.91
CA ASP A 422 17.18 -6.65 34.69
C ASP A 422 15.83 -6.96 34.05
N THR A 423 15.20 -5.98 33.41
CA THR A 423 13.97 -6.18 32.64
C THR A 423 14.23 -7.08 31.46
N ILE A 424 15.27 -6.79 30.67
CA ILE A 424 15.67 -7.59 29.52
C ILE A 424 16.00 -9.02 29.96
N ARG A 425 16.74 -9.20 31.05
CA ARG A 425 17.05 -10.52 31.61
C ARG A 425 15.77 -11.30 31.93
N LYS A 426 14.80 -10.70 32.63
CA LYS A 426 13.50 -11.33 32.96
C LYS A 426 12.71 -11.71 31.71
N VAL A 427 12.72 -10.86 30.67
CA VAL A 427 12.06 -11.15 29.38
C VAL A 427 12.71 -12.35 28.70
N LEU A 428 14.04 -12.37 28.64
CA LEU A 428 14.80 -13.48 28.05
C LEU A 428 14.64 -14.78 28.85
N ASP A 429 14.71 -14.72 30.16
CA ASP A 429 14.49 -15.88 31.03
C ASP A 429 13.07 -16.45 30.87
N THR A 430 12.06 -15.59 30.82
CA THR A 430 10.68 -16.01 30.59
C THR A 430 10.54 -16.70 29.24
N LEU A 431 11.15 -16.14 28.18
CA LEU A 431 11.13 -16.72 26.82
C LEU A 431 11.85 -18.08 26.82
N MET A 432 13.06 -18.15 27.35
CA MET A 432 13.89 -19.39 27.35
C MET A 432 13.27 -20.51 28.18
N THR A 433 12.52 -20.14 29.23
CA THR A 433 11.86 -21.10 30.14
C THR A 433 10.50 -21.54 29.61
N LYS A 434 9.63 -20.60 29.19
CA LYS A 434 8.23 -20.86 28.84
C LYS A 434 7.98 -20.96 27.33
N GLY A 435 8.94 -20.53 26.49
CA GLY A 435 8.78 -20.58 25.02
C GLY A 435 8.62 -22.00 24.51
N ILE A 436 7.88 -22.15 23.41
CA ILE A 436 7.73 -23.44 22.73
C ILE A 436 9.09 -23.89 22.23
N LYS A 437 9.45 -25.12 22.56
CA LYS A 437 10.72 -25.76 22.19
C LYS A 437 10.50 -26.87 21.19
N ILE A 438 11.53 -27.15 20.40
CA ILE A 438 11.65 -28.24 19.46
C ILE A 438 12.82 -29.14 19.88
N ASP A 439 13.09 -30.19 19.11
CA ASP A 439 14.19 -31.12 19.37
C ASP A 439 14.11 -31.71 20.80
N TYR A 440 12.92 -32.26 21.11
CA TYR A 440 12.61 -32.86 22.42
C TYR A 440 12.86 -31.92 23.61
N GLY A 441 12.64 -30.62 23.42
CA GLY A 441 12.81 -29.60 24.45
C GLY A 441 14.21 -29.00 24.56
N ASN A 442 15.16 -29.46 23.74
CA ASN A 442 16.56 -29.01 23.76
C ASN A 442 16.78 -27.65 23.07
N LYS A 443 15.93 -27.28 22.13
CA LYS A 443 16.10 -26.09 21.31
C LYS A 443 14.84 -25.21 21.35
N LEU A 444 15.00 -23.91 21.60
CA LEU A 444 13.88 -22.96 21.48
C LEU A 444 13.39 -22.95 20.03
N GLY A 445 12.11 -22.94 19.79
CA GLY A 445 11.54 -22.72 18.47
C GLY A 445 11.93 -21.36 17.89
N LYS A 446 11.92 -21.22 16.57
CA LYS A 446 12.19 -19.92 15.93
C LYS A 446 11.36 -18.82 16.59
N THR A 447 12.02 -17.75 16.97
CA THR A 447 11.45 -16.69 17.81
C THR A 447 11.73 -15.32 17.18
N ILE A 448 10.74 -14.42 17.22
CA ILE A 448 10.92 -13.02 16.85
C ILE A 448 10.71 -12.17 18.11
N ILE A 449 11.69 -11.35 18.47
CA ILE A 449 11.58 -10.33 19.51
C ILE A 449 11.43 -8.97 18.82
N PHE A 450 10.31 -8.31 19.04
CA PHE A 450 10.06 -6.97 18.52
C PHE A 450 10.56 -5.90 19.47
N ALA A 451 11.67 -5.27 19.14
CA ALA A 451 12.32 -4.22 19.92
C ALA A 451 11.82 -2.82 19.54
N LYS A 452 11.97 -1.86 20.45
CA LYS A 452 11.51 -0.48 20.29
C LYS A 452 12.29 0.27 19.18
N ASN A 453 13.62 0.16 19.22
CA ASN A 453 14.56 0.78 18.28
C ASN A 453 15.85 -0.05 18.20
N HIS A 454 16.79 0.40 17.37
CA HIS A 454 18.07 -0.28 17.14
C HIS A 454 18.88 -0.46 18.44
N THR A 455 19.04 0.60 19.22
CA THR A 455 19.78 0.56 20.51
C THR A 455 19.16 -0.45 21.48
N HIS A 456 17.82 -0.53 21.54
CA HIS A 456 17.14 -1.54 22.34
C HIS A 456 17.41 -2.96 21.83
N ALA A 457 17.41 -3.16 20.50
CA ALA A 457 17.70 -4.46 19.92
C ALA A 457 19.14 -4.91 20.22
N GLU A 458 20.11 -4.01 20.13
CA GLU A 458 21.50 -4.28 20.48
C GLU A 458 21.66 -4.59 21.98
N LYS A 459 20.96 -3.85 22.86
CA LYS A 459 21.02 -4.12 24.30
C LYS A 459 20.41 -5.49 24.66
N ILE A 460 19.31 -5.88 24.00
CA ILE A 460 18.75 -7.23 24.16
C ILE A 460 19.78 -8.29 23.76
N LEU A 461 20.48 -8.09 22.63
CA LEU A 461 21.51 -9.02 22.16
C LEU A 461 22.70 -9.09 23.12
N GLU A 462 23.16 -7.95 23.64
CA GLU A 462 24.24 -7.88 24.64
C GLU A 462 23.88 -8.68 25.89
N VAL A 463 22.69 -8.46 26.47
CA VAL A 463 22.22 -9.18 27.66
C VAL A 463 22.06 -10.66 27.33
N PHE A 464 21.58 -11.03 26.15
CA PHE A 464 21.49 -12.43 25.73
C PHE A 464 22.87 -13.12 25.76
N HIS A 465 23.90 -12.47 25.19
CA HIS A 465 25.27 -13.02 25.18
C HIS A 465 25.84 -13.16 26.58
N LYS A 466 25.52 -12.24 27.49
CA LYS A 466 25.96 -12.27 28.90
C LYS A 466 25.30 -13.42 29.67
N GLU A 467 24.00 -13.61 29.51
CA GLU A 467 23.22 -14.62 30.23
C GLU A 467 23.36 -16.04 29.63
N TYR A 468 23.54 -16.13 28.30
CA TYR A 468 23.62 -17.39 27.55
C TYR A 468 24.91 -17.51 26.71
N PRO A 469 26.11 -17.40 27.32
CA PRO A 469 27.40 -17.41 26.61
C PRO A 469 27.68 -18.74 25.91
N HIS A 470 26.98 -19.80 26.28
CA HIS A 470 27.09 -21.12 25.67
C HIS A 470 26.27 -21.27 24.35
N LEU A 471 25.53 -20.23 23.93
CA LEU A 471 24.70 -20.22 22.74
C LEU A 471 25.19 -19.18 21.72
N PRO A 472 26.42 -19.29 21.18
CA PRO A 472 26.95 -18.33 20.22
C PRO A 472 26.12 -18.31 18.93
N GLY A 473 25.80 -17.11 18.43
CA GLY A 473 25.01 -16.94 17.20
C GLY A 473 23.53 -17.33 17.29
N TYR A 474 23.06 -17.71 18.48
CA TYR A 474 21.68 -18.13 18.67
C TYR A 474 20.67 -16.99 18.53
N ALA A 475 21.06 -15.79 18.93
CA ALA A 475 20.31 -14.55 18.73
C ALA A 475 21.05 -13.59 17.80
N LYS A 476 20.33 -12.85 16.98
CA LYS A 476 20.87 -11.87 16.02
C LYS A 476 19.90 -10.69 15.88
N VAL A 477 20.43 -9.47 15.84
CA VAL A 477 19.64 -8.30 15.45
C VAL A 477 19.43 -8.35 13.94
N ILE A 478 18.19 -8.12 13.52
CA ILE A 478 17.82 -8.02 12.09
C ILE A 478 16.98 -6.76 11.90
N ASP A 479 17.61 -5.69 11.43
CA ASP A 479 16.98 -4.40 11.21
C ASP A 479 17.54 -3.66 9.98
N ASN A 480 16.99 -2.47 9.71
CA ASN A 480 17.34 -1.67 8.54
C ASN A 480 18.75 -1.04 8.61
N TYR A 481 19.44 -1.08 9.75
CA TYR A 481 20.81 -0.56 9.93
C TYR A 481 21.88 -1.54 9.49
N MET A 482 21.51 -2.80 9.24
CA MET A 482 22.44 -3.84 8.79
C MET A 482 22.76 -3.70 7.30
N THR A 483 24.04 -3.79 6.96
CA THR A 483 24.51 -3.78 5.56
C THR A 483 24.00 -4.97 4.74
N TYR A 484 23.75 -6.12 5.38
CA TYR A 484 23.30 -7.37 4.75
C TYR A 484 22.01 -7.90 5.36
N ALA A 485 21.06 -7.01 5.57
CA ALA A 485 19.80 -7.35 6.24
C ALA A 485 19.01 -8.46 5.51
N GLN A 486 19.01 -8.48 4.18
CA GLN A 486 18.34 -9.52 3.41
C GLN A 486 18.98 -10.90 3.62
N SER A 487 20.31 -10.97 3.67
CA SER A 487 21.01 -12.23 3.97
C SER A 487 20.70 -12.74 5.37
N ALA A 488 20.56 -11.86 6.34
CA ALA A 488 20.18 -12.23 7.71
C ALA A 488 18.73 -12.75 7.78
N ILE A 489 17.82 -12.20 6.99
CA ILE A 489 16.46 -12.70 6.84
C ILE A 489 16.46 -14.08 6.20
N ASP A 490 17.25 -14.29 5.14
CA ASP A 490 17.36 -15.57 4.43
C ASP A 490 17.96 -16.64 5.36
N GLU A 491 18.96 -16.30 6.18
CA GLU A 491 19.50 -17.20 7.21
C GLU A 491 18.45 -17.55 8.27
N PHE A 492 17.72 -16.56 8.79
CA PHE A 492 16.66 -16.80 9.77
C PHE A 492 15.51 -17.63 9.19
N SER A 493 15.23 -17.49 7.89
CA SER A 493 14.19 -18.24 7.18
C SER A 493 14.57 -19.68 6.89
N ASP A 494 15.84 -20.06 7.00
CA ASP A 494 16.30 -21.43 6.85
C ASP A 494 16.06 -22.20 8.17
N PRO A 495 15.26 -23.29 8.15
CA PRO A 495 14.95 -24.06 9.36
C PRO A 495 16.18 -24.64 10.06
N GLN A 496 17.24 -24.90 9.32
CA GLN A 496 18.45 -25.59 9.82
C GLN A 496 19.54 -24.63 10.26
N LYS A 497 19.42 -23.33 9.95
CA LYS A 497 20.42 -22.32 10.27
C LYS A 497 20.07 -21.50 11.52
N LEU A 498 21.12 -21.01 12.14
CA LEU A 498 21.00 -19.91 13.10
C LEU A 498 20.77 -18.57 12.36
N PRO A 499 20.20 -17.56 12.98
CA PRO A 499 19.81 -17.51 14.40
C PRO A 499 18.51 -18.24 14.71
N GLN A 500 18.33 -18.61 15.97
CA GLN A 500 17.07 -19.13 16.49
C GLN A 500 16.16 -18.00 16.97
N ILE A 501 16.77 -16.91 17.44
CA ILE A 501 16.07 -15.70 17.89
C ILE A 501 16.46 -14.55 16.97
N ALA A 502 15.49 -13.97 16.28
CA ALA A 502 15.63 -12.74 15.54
C ALA A 502 15.12 -11.56 16.38
N ILE A 503 15.99 -10.59 16.66
CA ILE A 503 15.62 -9.37 17.38
C ILE A 503 15.42 -8.28 16.31
N SER A 504 14.20 -7.78 16.14
CA SER A 504 13.85 -6.86 15.05
C SER A 504 13.14 -5.63 15.56
N VAL A 505 13.42 -4.50 14.91
CA VAL A 505 12.73 -3.24 15.21
C VAL A 505 11.44 -3.14 14.38
N ASP A 506 11.54 -3.17 13.06
CA ASP A 506 10.42 -3.02 12.13
C ASP A 506 10.52 -3.98 10.92
N MET A 507 11.67 -4.56 10.67
CA MET A 507 11.95 -5.25 9.41
C MET A 507 11.20 -6.58 9.29
N LEU A 508 10.99 -7.27 10.42
CA LEU A 508 10.26 -8.54 10.48
C LEU A 508 8.77 -8.37 10.81
N ASP A 509 8.29 -7.14 10.97
CA ASP A 509 6.87 -6.86 11.20
C ASP A 509 6.04 -7.28 9.99
N THR A 510 6.59 -7.12 8.79
CA THR A 510 5.96 -7.46 7.51
C THR A 510 6.97 -8.20 6.60
N GLY A 511 6.47 -8.90 5.59
CA GLY A 511 7.29 -9.36 4.45
C GLY A 511 8.12 -10.62 4.62
N ILE A 512 8.12 -11.29 5.76
CA ILE A 512 8.80 -12.60 5.92
C ILE A 512 7.80 -13.76 5.94
N ASP A 513 8.25 -14.89 5.45
CA ASP A 513 7.49 -16.15 5.48
C ASP A 513 8.36 -17.25 6.11
N VAL A 514 8.26 -17.41 7.43
CA VAL A 514 8.99 -18.39 8.22
C VAL A 514 7.98 -19.25 8.99
N PRO A 515 7.55 -20.39 8.42
CA PRO A 515 6.56 -21.26 9.04
C PRO A 515 6.95 -21.78 10.44
N GLU A 516 8.24 -21.89 10.69
CA GLU A 516 8.83 -22.42 11.93
C GLU A 516 8.74 -21.47 13.11
N VAL A 517 8.25 -20.24 12.95
CA VAL A 517 8.09 -19.29 14.06
C VAL A 517 7.07 -19.83 15.06
N LEU A 518 7.54 -20.08 16.28
CA LEU A 518 6.75 -20.61 17.39
C LEU A 518 6.55 -19.63 18.53
N ASN A 519 7.38 -18.59 18.62
CA ASN A 519 7.28 -17.60 19.69
C ASN A 519 7.40 -16.18 19.12
N LEU A 520 6.52 -15.31 19.56
CA LEU A 520 6.57 -13.87 19.29
C LEU A 520 6.67 -13.12 20.62
N VAL A 521 7.63 -12.22 20.74
CA VAL A 521 7.85 -11.41 21.94
C VAL A 521 7.64 -9.95 21.61
N PHE A 522 6.59 -9.36 22.17
CA PHE A 522 6.31 -7.93 22.04
C PHE A 522 6.99 -7.18 23.19
N PHE A 523 8.17 -6.64 22.90
CA PHE A 523 8.95 -5.85 23.83
C PHE A 523 8.97 -4.38 23.40
N LYS A 524 7.89 -3.97 22.76
CA LYS A 524 7.57 -2.58 22.42
C LYS A 524 6.06 -2.34 22.46
N LYS A 525 5.67 -1.08 22.72
CA LYS A 525 4.30 -0.63 22.52
C LYS A 525 4.03 -0.47 21.02
N VAL A 526 3.03 -1.13 20.52
CA VAL A 526 2.57 -1.00 19.13
C VAL A 526 1.43 0.01 19.10
N MET A 527 1.54 1.05 18.28
CA MET A 527 0.54 2.13 18.22
C MET A 527 -0.52 1.92 17.15
N SER A 528 -0.30 0.99 16.23
CA SER A 528 -1.21 0.65 15.14
C SER A 528 -1.74 -0.76 15.31
N LYS A 529 -3.06 -0.92 15.38
CA LYS A 529 -3.73 -2.22 15.49
C LYS A 529 -3.50 -3.07 14.25
N ALA A 530 -3.51 -2.46 13.06
CA ALA A 530 -3.16 -3.13 11.80
C ALA A 530 -1.75 -3.72 11.85
N LYS A 531 -0.77 -2.92 12.30
CA LYS A 531 0.61 -3.39 12.47
C LYS A 531 0.70 -4.51 13.49
N PHE A 532 -0.04 -4.44 14.60
CA PHE A 532 -0.09 -5.50 15.61
C PHE A 532 -0.59 -6.83 15.02
N TRP A 533 -1.67 -6.80 14.20
CA TRP A 533 -2.16 -7.98 13.51
C TRP A 533 -1.16 -8.55 12.48
N GLN A 534 -0.44 -7.70 11.78
CA GLN A 534 0.62 -8.13 10.86
C GLN A 534 1.75 -8.86 11.59
N MET A 535 2.15 -8.33 12.74
CA MET A 535 3.17 -8.94 13.59
C MET A 535 2.70 -10.28 14.17
N ILE A 536 1.46 -10.38 14.67
CA ILE A 536 0.84 -11.65 15.09
C ILE A 536 0.85 -12.66 13.94
N GLY A 537 0.56 -12.20 12.74
CA GLY A 537 0.53 -13.01 11.53
C GLY A 537 1.87 -13.70 11.17
N ARG A 538 2.98 -13.31 11.81
CA ARG A 538 4.28 -14.01 11.62
C ARG A 538 4.30 -15.42 12.20
N GLY A 539 3.46 -15.67 13.22
CA GLY A 539 3.34 -16.98 13.84
C GLY A 539 2.26 -17.90 13.27
N THR A 540 1.35 -17.39 12.44
CA THR A 540 0.13 -18.13 12.05
C THR A 540 0.32 -19.24 11.00
N ARG A 541 1.50 -19.38 10.40
CA ARG A 541 1.77 -20.37 9.36
C ARG A 541 1.71 -21.80 9.89
N LEU A 542 1.12 -22.70 9.07
CA LEU A 542 1.24 -24.13 9.28
C LEU A 542 2.69 -24.57 9.07
N CYS A 543 3.15 -25.51 9.87
CA CYS A 543 4.44 -26.16 9.67
C CYS A 543 4.32 -27.65 10.05
N PRO A 544 4.26 -28.52 9.04
CA PRO A 544 4.17 -29.98 9.28
C PRO A 544 5.40 -30.51 10.00
N ALA A 545 5.19 -31.47 10.89
CA ALA A 545 6.23 -32.22 11.60
C ALA A 545 7.22 -31.38 12.42
N LEU A 546 6.92 -30.11 12.71
CA LEU A 546 7.83 -29.18 13.40
C LEU A 546 8.07 -29.56 14.87
N LEU A 547 7.05 -30.10 15.56
CA LEU A 547 7.09 -30.43 16.98
C LEU A 547 7.38 -31.91 17.16
N ASP A 548 8.62 -32.30 16.90
CA ASP A 548 9.12 -33.69 17.03
C ASP A 548 8.23 -34.72 16.30
N GLY A 549 7.96 -34.43 15.03
CA GLY A 549 7.12 -35.24 14.16
C GLY A 549 5.63 -34.90 14.21
N ARG A 550 5.20 -34.02 15.09
CA ARG A 550 3.83 -33.47 15.13
C ARG A 550 3.79 -32.13 14.40
N ASP A 551 2.66 -31.84 13.81
CA ASP A 551 2.43 -30.55 13.15
C ASP A 551 2.35 -29.41 14.19
N LYS A 552 2.72 -28.22 13.75
CA LYS A 552 2.53 -27.01 14.51
C LYS A 552 1.02 -26.76 14.67
N ASP A 553 0.54 -26.80 15.92
CA ASP A 553 -0.87 -26.59 16.32
C ASP A 553 -1.15 -25.20 16.87
N LYS A 554 -0.12 -24.51 17.38
CA LYS A 554 -0.20 -23.16 17.96
C LYS A 554 1.16 -22.49 17.97
N PHE A 555 1.16 -21.20 18.33
CA PHE A 555 2.36 -20.45 18.67
C PHE A 555 2.10 -19.58 19.90
N TYR A 556 3.16 -19.14 20.57
CA TYR A 556 3.05 -18.32 21.77
C TYR A 556 3.33 -16.86 21.49
N ILE A 557 2.56 -15.99 22.16
CA ILE A 557 2.78 -14.55 22.17
C ILE A 557 3.08 -14.11 23.61
N PHE A 558 4.26 -13.52 23.81
CA PHE A 558 4.68 -12.90 25.04
C PHE A 558 4.51 -11.39 24.89
N ASP A 559 3.45 -10.83 25.49
CA ASP A 559 3.17 -9.39 25.41
C ASP A 559 3.59 -8.72 26.73
N PHE A 560 4.80 -8.17 26.74
CA PHE A 560 5.36 -7.48 27.89
C PHE A 560 4.94 -6.01 28.00
N CYS A 561 4.34 -5.44 26.95
CA CYS A 561 3.94 -4.03 26.88
C CYS A 561 2.42 -3.80 26.89
N GLY A 562 1.62 -4.85 27.16
CA GLY A 562 0.17 -4.75 27.29
C GLY A 562 -0.54 -4.33 26.01
N ASN A 563 -0.08 -4.79 24.85
CA ASN A 563 -0.67 -4.43 23.55
C ASN A 563 -2.08 -5.02 23.39
N PHE A 564 -2.33 -6.26 23.86
CA PHE A 564 -3.68 -6.85 23.83
C PHE A 564 -4.68 -6.04 24.63
N GLU A 565 -4.29 -5.58 25.83
CA GLU A 565 -5.14 -4.75 26.67
C GLU A 565 -5.36 -3.36 26.05
N PHE A 566 -4.31 -2.76 25.50
CA PHE A 566 -4.38 -1.48 24.80
C PHE A 566 -5.36 -1.52 23.63
N PHE A 567 -5.35 -2.58 22.84
CA PHE A 567 -6.26 -2.75 21.71
C PHE A 567 -7.59 -3.42 22.08
N ARG A 568 -7.81 -3.76 23.35
CA ARG A 568 -9.00 -4.48 23.83
C ARG A 568 -9.26 -5.78 23.06
N MET A 569 -8.20 -6.50 22.75
CA MET A 569 -8.27 -7.74 21.98
C MET A 569 -8.33 -8.96 22.89
N SER A 570 -9.00 -10.02 22.41
CA SER A 570 -8.95 -11.33 23.07
C SER A 570 -7.53 -11.91 23.02
N LYS A 571 -7.09 -12.51 24.13
CA LYS A 571 -5.74 -13.10 24.25
C LYS A 571 -5.59 -14.50 23.61
N GLY A 572 -6.60 -14.95 22.86
CA GLY A 572 -6.68 -16.32 22.38
C GLY A 572 -7.21 -17.30 23.46
N LYS A 573 -7.66 -18.47 23.05
CA LYS A 573 -8.14 -19.52 23.96
C LYS A 573 -7.19 -20.72 23.96
#